data_16b9f7cb63628d8197a5a85d3f65571f
#
_entry.id   16b9f7cb63628d8197a5a85d3f65571f
#
_cell.length_a   1.000
_cell.length_b   1.000
_cell.length_c   1.000
_cell.angle_alpha   90.00
_cell.angle_beta   90.00
_cell.angle_gamma   90.00
#
_symmetry.space_group_name_H-M   'P 1'
#
loop_
_entity.id
_entity.type
_entity.pdbx_description
1 polymer ?
#
loop_
_entity_poly.entity_id
_entity_poly.type
_entity_poly.pdbx_seq_one_letter_code
_entity_poly.pdbx_strand_id
1 'polypeptide(L)'
;MTRIANFVVWIVLAGLAIVFYMGITGQFRSGTVAVPSPKVIDPVGPRPPVIVGGVTVGPAGLAVPVAGVKAEQLIDTFTQSRAGGTRIHDAIDIMAPEGTPVLAAAPGKVEKLFNSEGGGGVTVYVRSPDERWSYYYAHLQGYAPGLSEGQQVRRGQLLGRVGYTGNANPQGPHLHFAINRMQPGEKWWQGSPVNPYPLLAGKGASR
;
A
#
# COMPACT_ATOMS: atom_id res chain seq x y z
N MET A 1 -37.99 -40.72 -44.69
CA MET A 1 -37.73 -39.37 -45.26
C MET A 1 -36.84 -38.45 -44.42
N THR A 2 -36.34 -38.88 -43.27
CA THR A 2 -35.59 -38.00 -42.30
C THR A 2 -34.06 -37.99 -42.48
N ARG A 3 -33.44 -38.89 -43.21
CA ARG A 3 -31.99 -38.95 -43.38
C ARG A 3 -31.42 -38.07 -44.49
N ILE A 4 -32.20 -37.73 -45.50
CA ILE A 4 -31.77 -36.89 -46.63
C ILE A 4 -31.79 -35.39 -46.23
N ALA A 5 -32.76 -34.97 -45.42
CA ALA A 5 -32.87 -33.59 -44.94
C ALA A 5 -31.67 -33.17 -44.06
N ASN A 6 -31.17 -34.08 -43.21
CA ASN A 6 -30.04 -33.78 -42.35
C ASN A 6 -28.71 -33.66 -43.13
N PHE A 7 -28.57 -34.37 -44.24
CA PHE A 7 -27.34 -34.30 -45.05
C PHE A 7 -27.22 -32.97 -45.82
N VAL A 8 -28.33 -32.45 -46.30
CA VAL A 8 -28.37 -31.14 -47.00
C VAL A 8 -28.07 -29.98 -46.03
N VAL A 9 -28.56 -30.04 -44.80
CA VAL A 9 -28.27 -29.02 -43.77
C VAL A 9 -26.79 -28.96 -43.42
N TRP A 10 -26.11 -30.10 -43.29
CA TRP A 10 -24.66 -30.15 -43.01
C TRP A 10 -23.81 -29.62 -44.16
N ILE A 11 -24.17 -29.83 -45.39
CA ILE A 11 -23.46 -29.32 -46.58
C ILE A 11 -23.59 -27.79 -46.67
N VAL A 12 -24.77 -27.22 -46.35
CA VAL A 12 -24.97 -25.78 -46.34
C VAL A 12 -24.19 -25.09 -45.20
N LEU A 13 -24.18 -25.71 -44.02
CA LEU A 13 -23.42 -25.18 -42.90
C LEU A 13 -21.90 -25.28 -43.09
N ALA A 14 -21.39 -26.35 -43.71
CA ALA A 14 -19.99 -26.48 -44.07
C ALA A 14 -19.58 -25.47 -45.15
N GLY A 15 -20.45 -25.21 -46.15
CA GLY A 15 -20.20 -24.20 -47.19
C GLY A 15 -20.14 -22.80 -46.66
N LEU A 16 -21.01 -22.44 -45.70
CA LEU A 16 -20.99 -21.13 -45.03
C LEU A 16 -19.75 -20.95 -44.15
N ALA A 17 -19.27 -22.00 -43.45
CA ALA A 17 -18.06 -21.96 -42.66
C ALA A 17 -16.80 -21.74 -43.52
N ILE A 18 -16.76 -22.34 -44.71
CA ILE A 18 -15.63 -22.17 -45.66
C ILE A 18 -15.61 -20.75 -46.25
N VAL A 19 -16.78 -20.19 -46.59
CA VAL A 19 -16.85 -18.81 -47.11
C VAL A 19 -16.47 -17.80 -46.01
N PHE A 20 -16.84 -18.06 -44.73
CA PHE A 20 -16.45 -17.19 -43.61
C PHE A 20 -14.97 -17.31 -43.28
N TYR A 21 -14.35 -18.51 -43.43
CA TYR A 21 -12.95 -18.72 -43.20
C TYR A 21 -12.05 -18.08 -44.30
N MET A 22 -12.49 -18.09 -45.56
CA MET A 22 -11.76 -17.42 -46.63
C MET A 22 -11.88 -15.90 -46.63
N GLY A 23 -12.92 -15.33 -46.00
CA GLY A 23 -13.11 -13.89 -45.85
C GLY A 23 -12.22 -13.23 -44.79
N ILE A 24 -11.67 -14.01 -43.83
CA ILE A 24 -10.87 -13.52 -42.70
C ILE A 24 -9.34 -13.60 -42.97
N THR A 25 -8.90 -14.31 -44.01
CA THR A 25 -7.48 -14.39 -44.37
C THR A 25 -6.96 -13.24 -45.23
N GLY A 26 -7.72 -12.12 -45.31
CA GLY A 26 -7.27 -10.86 -45.86
C GLY A 26 -6.17 -10.27 -44.98
N GLN A 27 -4.95 -10.48 -45.37
CA GLN A 27 -3.65 -9.87 -45.02
C GLN A 27 -3.75 -8.71 -44.01
N PHE A 28 -3.83 -8.99 -42.70
CA PHE A 28 -3.30 -8.07 -41.70
C PHE A 28 -1.76 -8.16 -41.74
N ARG A 29 -1.13 -7.26 -42.49
CA ARG A 29 0.27 -6.94 -42.26
C ARG A 29 0.38 -6.41 -40.85
N SER A 30 0.79 -7.24 -39.90
CA SER A 30 1.21 -6.82 -38.56
C SER A 30 2.44 -5.95 -38.72
N GLY A 31 2.22 -4.64 -38.91
CA GLY A 31 3.24 -3.67 -38.64
C GLY A 31 3.48 -3.69 -37.14
N THR A 32 4.51 -4.37 -36.68
CA THR A 32 5.03 -4.23 -35.34
C THR A 32 5.49 -2.79 -35.17
N VAL A 33 4.61 -1.93 -34.65
CA VAL A 33 5.03 -0.64 -34.11
C VAL A 33 5.92 -0.97 -32.91
N ALA A 34 7.22 -0.82 -33.08
CA ALA A 34 8.17 -0.94 -31.97
C ALA A 34 7.80 0.17 -30.96
N VAL A 35 7.13 -0.22 -29.88
CA VAL A 35 6.95 0.67 -28.73
C VAL A 35 8.34 0.86 -28.13
N PRO A 36 8.89 2.08 -28.11
CA PRO A 36 10.20 2.30 -27.49
C PRO A 36 10.12 1.84 -26.05
N SER A 37 11.04 0.98 -25.64
CA SER A 37 11.17 0.56 -24.26
C SER A 37 11.25 1.79 -23.36
N PRO A 38 10.51 1.86 -22.26
CA PRO A 38 10.59 3.00 -21.34
C PRO A 38 12.05 3.12 -20.89
N LYS A 39 12.64 4.30 -21.15
CA LYS A 39 13.98 4.62 -20.73
C LYS A 39 14.04 4.41 -19.21
N VAL A 40 14.79 3.40 -18.75
CA VAL A 40 15.08 3.20 -17.34
C VAL A 40 15.85 4.43 -16.91
N ILE A 41 15.18 5.33 -16.19
CA ILE A 41 15.84 6.46 -15.56
C ILE A 41 16.53 5.87 -14.35
N ASP A 42 17.87 5.84 -14.37
CA ASP A 42 18.67 5.44 -13.22
C ASP A 42 18.19 6.20 -11.97
N PRO A 43 18.19 5.54 -10.79
CA PRO A 43 17.73 6.18 -9.58
C PRO A 43 18.61 7.39 -9.28
N VAL A 44 18.10 8.57 -9.62
CA VAL A 44 18.66 9.83 -9.11
C VAL A 44 18.67 9.69 -7.60
N GLY A 45 19.79 10.01 -6.95
CA GLY A 45 20.00 9.88 -5.50
C GLY A 45 18.84 10.40 -4.64
N PRO A 46 18.84 10.29 -3.33
CA PRO A 46 17.69 10.50 -2.47
C PRO A 46 17.01 11.84 -2.79
N ARG A 47 15.80 11.76 -3.33
CA ARG A 47 15.02 12.97 -3.66
C ARG A 47 14.61 13.67 -2.38
N PRO A 48 14.73 15.00 -2.30
CA PRO A 48 14.25 15.73 -1.14
C PRO A 48 12.73 15.50 -0.94
N PRO A 49 12.23 15.57 0.31
CA PRO A 49 10.80 15.44 0.58
C PRO A 49 10.00 16.52 -0.15
N VAL A 50 8.89 16.11 -0.76
CA VAL A 50 8.00 17.00 -1.54
C VAL A 50 6.64 17.04 -0.85
N ILE A 51 6.05 18.23 -0.72
CA ILE A 51 4.68 18.42 -0.24
C ILE A 51 3.75 18.32 -1.45
N VAL A 52 2.87 17.32 -1.46
CA VAL A 52 1.85 17.13 -2.49
C VAL A 52 0.48 17.23 -1.83
N GLY A 53 -0.29 18.25 -2.18
CA GLY A 53 -1.62 18.47 -1.59
C GLY A 53 -1.62 18.64 -0.07
N GLY A 54 -0.57 19.28 0.51
CA GLY A 54 -0.41 19.44 1.96
C GLY A 54 0.19 18.21 2.67
N VAL A 55 0.56 17.16 1.93
CA VAL A 55 1.16 15.94 2.47
C VAL A 55 2.67 15.95 2.16
N THR A 56 3.50 15.80 3.19
CA THR A 56 4.95 15.64 3.02
C THR A 56 5.23 14.23 2.45
N VAL A 57 5.95 14.16 1.33
CA VAL A 57 6.33 12.89 0.68
C VAL A 57 7.83 12.71 0.80
N GLY A 58 8.25 11.60 1.42
CA GLY A 58 9.65 11.22 1.56
C GLY A 58 10.27 10.72 0.23
N PRO A 59 11.60 10.50 0.23
CA PRO A 59 12.36 10.16 -0.98
C PRO A 59 11.97 8.81 -1.59
N ALA A 60 11.46 7.87 -0.79
CA ALA A 60 10.93 6.58 -1.27
C ALA A 60 9.50 6.69 -1.85
N GLY A 61 8.94 7.90 -1.94
CA GLY A 61 7.58 8.12 -2.43
C GLY A 61 6.48 7.83 -1.39
N LEU A 62 6.85 7.56 -0.14
CA LEU A 62 5.91 7.41 0.98
C LEU A 62 5.54 8.78 1.54
N ALA A 63 4.26 8.97 1.87
CA ALA A 63 3.84 10.14 2.64
C ALA A 63 4.23 9.98 4.12
N VAL A 64 4.65 11.07 4.77
CA VAL A 64 4.70 11.14 6.23
C VAL A 64 3.27 10.97 6.74
N PRO A 65 2.99 9.92 7.53
CA PRO A 65 1.61 9.50 7.81
C PRO A 65 0.89 10.35 8.88
N VAL A 66 1.43 11.50 9.27
CA VAL A 66 0.80 12.45 10.19
C VAL A 66 0.76 13.82 9.54
N ALA A 67 -0.43 14.40 9.43
CA ALA A 67 -0.63 15.70 8.80
C ALA A 67 0.16 16.80 9.53
N GLY A 68 0.81 17.67 8.75
CA GLY A 68 1.59 18.80 9.26
C GLY A 68 2.97 18.43 9.81
N VAL A 69 3.31 17.16 9.97
CA VAL A 69 4.64 16.73 10.36
C VAL A 69 5.55 16.69 9.14
N LYS A 70 6.72 17.33 9.27
CA LYS A 70 7.75 17.37 8.23
C LYS A 70 8.76 16.23 8.42
N ALA A 71 9.42 15.83 7.33
CA ALA A 71 10.44 14.78 7.36
C ALA A 71 11.59 15.06 8.34
N GLU A 72 11.95 16.32 8.51
CA GLU A 72 13.03 16.77 9.41
C GLU A 72 12.70 16.61 10.89
N GLN A 73 11.41 16.52 11.23
CA GLN A 73 10.89 16.34 12.59
C GLN A 73 10.83 14.88 13.02
N LEU A 74 10.99 13.95 12.06
CA LEU A 74 11.00 12.52 12.36
C LEU A 74 12.25 12.13 13.14
N ILE A 75 12.06 11.23 14.10
CA ILE A 75 13.13 10.65 14.92
C ILE A 75 13.19 9.15 14.62
N ASP A 76 14.41 8.63 14.45
CA ASP A 76 14.61 7.18 14.30
C ASP A 76 14.51 6.50 15.67
N THR A 77 13.37 5.89 15.92
CA THR A 77 13.11 5.10 17.13
C THR A 77 13.07 3.59 16.86
N PHE A 78 13.43 3.16 15.64
CA PHE A 78 13.25 1.79 15.16
C PHE A 78 13.94 0.74 16.04
N THR A 79 15.19 1.02 16.43
CA THR A 79 16.00 0.08 17.24
C THR A 79 15.86 0.29 18.74
N GLN A 80 14.98 1.21 19.19
CA GLN A 80 14.81 1.46 20.63
C GLN A 80 14.29 0.22 21.36
N SER A 81 14.87 -0.02 22.54
CA SER A 81 14.40 -1.06 23.44
C SER A 81 13.02 -0.73 24.01
N ARG A 82 12.15 -1.73 24.09
CA ARG A 82 10.82 -1.66 24.68
C ARG A 82 10.68 -2.74 25.76
N ALA A 83 9.67 -2.61 26.63
CA ALA A 83 9.36 -3.58 27.68
C ALA A 83 10.58 -3.99 28.53
N GLY A 84 11.37 -3.01 29.01
CA GLY A 84 12.54 -3.29 29.82
C GLY A 84 13.71 -3.97 29.08
N GLY A 85 13.78 -3.84 27.76
CA GLY A 85 14.85 -4.43 26.93
C GLY A 85 14.52 -5.79 26.31
N THR A 86 13.31 -6.32 26.57
CA THR A 86 12.93 -7.65 26.06
C THR A 86 12.43 -7.64 24.62
N ARG A 87 12.17 -6.47 24.05
CA ARG A 87 11.65 -6.30 22.67
C ARG A 87 12.29 -5.08 22.01
N ILE A 88 12.49 -5.16 20.71
CA ILE A 88 12.82 -4.01 19.85
C ILE A 88 11.53 -3.32 19.41
N HIS A 89 11.61 -2.03 19.14
CA HIS A 89 10.45 -1.22 18.75
C HIS A 89 9.89 -1.62 17.40
N ASP A 90 10.77 -1.84 16.40
CA ASP A 90 10.43 -2.26 15.03
C ASP A 90 9.48 -1.30 14.29
N ALA A 91 9.46 -0.04 14.70
CA ALA A 91 8.61 1.03 14.21
C ALA A 91 9.25 2.40 14.46
N ILE A 92 8.60 3.47 14.01
CA ILE A 92 8.88 4.82 14.49
C ILE A 92 7.66 5.42 15.18
N ASP A 93 7.91 6.20 16.24
CA ASP A 93 6.88 6.97 16.91
C ASP A 93 6.91 8.42 16.38
N ILE A 94 5.80 8.85 15.78
CA ILE A 94 5.63 10.19 15.23
C ILE A 94 4.77 11.00 16.19
N MET A 95 5.43 11.84 16.99
CA MET A 95 4.76 12.67 17.98
C MET A 95 3.90 13.73 17.34
N ALA A 96 2.63 13.82 17.75
CA ALA A 96 1.72 14.88 17.33
C ALA A 96 0.58 15.01 18.35
N PRO A 97 -0.09 16.17 18.46
CA PRO A 97 -1.25 16.34 19.31
C PRO A 97 -2.34 15.31 19.00
N GLU A 98 -3.05 14.88 20.06
CA GLU A 98 -4.25 14.06 19.89
C GLU A 98 -5.23 14.70 18.89
N GLY A 99 -5.88 13.89 18.08
CA GLY A 99 -6.81 14.34 17.04
C GLY A 99 -6.16 14.76 15.72
N THR A 100 -4.82 14.87 15.65
CA THR A 100 -4.10 15.16 14.39
C THR A 100 -4.44 14.09 13.34
N PRO A 101 -4.76 14.46 12.08
CA PRO A 101 -5.09 13.50 11.04
C PRO A 101 -3.94 12.51 10.76
N VAL A 102 -4.27 11.21 10.70
CA VAL A 102 -3.39 10.13 10.26
C VAL A 102 -3.74 9.75 8.84
N LEU A 103 -2.73 9.72 7.97
CA LEU A 103 -2.86 9.58 6.53
C LEU A 103 -2.19 8.30 6.04
N ALA A 104 -2.72 7.70 4.98
CA ALA A 104 -2.09 6.57 4.33
C ALA A 104 -0.72 6.95 3.75
N ALA A 105 0.34 6.28 4.18
CA ALA A 105 1.70 6.51 3.70
C ALA A 105 1.87 6.15 2.22
N ALA A 106 1.13 5.15 1.74
CA ALA A 106 1.15 4.65 0.37
C ALA A 106 -0.26 4.25 -0.08
N PRO A 107 -0.48 4.06 -1.40
CA PRO A 107 -1.69 3.41 -1.88
C PRO A 107 -1.75 1.96 -1.41
N GLY A 108 -2.97 1.44 -1.20
CA GLY A 108 -3.16 0.06 -0.81
C GLY A 108 -4.61 -0.27 -0.51
N LYS A 109 -4.81 -1.45 0.07
CA LYS A 109 -6.11 -1.94 0.55
C LYS A 109 -6.09 -2.02 2.08
N VAL A 110 -7.09 -1.49 2.74
CA VAL A 110 -7.29 -1.70 4.19
C VAL A 110 -7.48 -3.21 4.40
N GLU A 111 -6.48 -3.86 4.95
CA GLU A 111 -6.49 -5.31 5.16
C GLU A 111 -7.18 -5.67 6.47
N LYS A 112 -6.91 -4.87 7.52
CA LYS A 112 -7.48 -5.10 8.84
C LYS A 112 -7.71 -3.80 9.60
N LEU A 113 -8.84 -3.70 10.27
CA LEU A 113 -9.14 -2.77 11.34
C LEU A 113 -9.18 -3.58 12.64
N PHE A 114 -8.34 -3.23 13.60
CA PHE A 114 -8.20 -4.02 14.81
C PHE A 114 -8.07 -3.13 16.05
N ASN A 115 -8.58 -3.60 17.19
CA ASN A 115 -8.42 -2.92 18.47
C ASN A 115 -7.91 -3.92 19.53
N SER A 116 -6.82 -3.56 20.19
CA SER A 116 -6.21 -4.36 21.27
C SER A 116 -5.91 -3.47 22.48
N GLU A 117 -6.55 -3.72 23.60
CA GLU A 117 -6.39 -2.89 24.81
C GLU A 117 -4.95 -2.90 25.37
N GLY A 118 -4.29 -4.05 25.36
CA GLY A 118 -2.92 -4.20 25.88
C GLY A 118 -1.80 -4.05 24.84
N GLY A 119 -2.13 -3.67 23.60
CA GLY A 119 -1.19 -3.56 22.49
C GLY A 119 -1.29 -2.22 21.77
N GLY A 120 -1.36 -2.25 20.44
CA GLY A 120 -1.41 -1.05 19.61
C GLY A 120 -2.71 -0.22 19.72
N GLY A 121 -3.69 -0.64 20.51
CA GLY A 121 -4.99 0.04 20.60
C GLY A 121 -5.77 -0.06 19.30
N VAL A 122 -6.41 1.05 18.92
CA VAL A 122 -7.10 1.19 17.64
C VAL A 122 -6.07 1.27 16.51
N THR A 123 -6.13 0.33 15.56
CA THR A 123 -5.09 0.15 14.54
C THR A 123 -5.66 -0.07 13.15
N VAL A 124 -4.91 0.37 12.14
CA VAL A 124 -5.18 0.12 10.72
C VAL A 124 -3.99 -0.58 10.09
N TYR A 125 -4.25 -1.63 9.33
CA TYR A 125 -3.28 -2.28 8.46
C TYR A 125 -3.65 -2.04 7.00
N VAL A 126 -2.70 -1.55 6.22
CA VAL A 126 -2.88 -1.31 4.78
C VAL A 126 -1.90 -2.18 4.02
N ARG A 127 -2.40 -3.09 3.18
CA ARG A 127 -1.59 -3.93 2.28
C ARG A 127 -1.34 -3.18 0.97
N SER A 128 -0.08 -3.15 0.50
CA SER A 128 0.27 -2.59 -0.80
C SER A 128 -0.40 -3.33 -1.97
N PRO A 129 -0.56 -2.71 -3.15
CA PRO A 129 -1.21 -3.36 -4.29
C PRO A 129 -0.47 -4.59 -4.81
N ASP A 130 0.86 -4.66 -4.62
CA ASP A 130 1.72 -5.79 -4.99
C ASP A 130 1.82 -6.84 -3.88
N GLU A 131 1.07 -6.66 -2.77
CA GLU A 131 0.99 -7.49 -1.57
C GLU A 131 2.31 -7.67 -0.81
N ARG A 132 3.39 -7.00 -1.23
CA ARG A 132 4.74 -7.16 -0.66
C ARG A 132 4.99 -6.34 0.58
N TRP A 133 4.11 -5.39 0.92
CA TRP A 133 4.27 -4.45 2.03
C TRP A 133 3.00 -4.36 2.85
N SER A 134 3.15 -4.29 4.16
CA SER A 134 2.09 -3.92 5.10
C SER A 134 2.51 -2.66 5.84
N TYR A 135 1.61 -1.68 5.87
CA TYR A 135 1.76 -0.43 6.60
C TYR A 135 0.84 -0.47 7.82
N TYR A 136 1.44 -0.35 9.00
CA TYR A 136 0.74 -0.45 10.28
C TYR A 136 0.68 0.90 10.97
N TYR A 137 -0.52 1.29 11.37
CA TYR A 137 -0.84 2.54 12.05
C TYR A 137 -1.51 2.22 13.38
N ALA A 138 -0.90 2.61 14.51
CA ALA A 138 -1.39 2.25 15.84
C ALA A 138 -1.56 3.46 16.77
N HIS A 139 -2.14 3.20 17.93
CA HIS A 139 -2.51 4.15 18.97
C HIS A 139 -3.49 5.22 18.51
N LEU A 140 -4.30 4.92 17.49
CA LEU A 140 -5.26 5.87 16.95
C LEU A 140 -6.34 6.20 17.98
N GLN A 141 -6.81 7.44 17.98
CA GLN A 141 -8.01 7.86 18.71
C GLN A 141 -9.26 7.17 18.16
N GLY A 142 -9.30 6.97 16.85
CA GLY A 142 -10.39 6.31 16.13
C GLY A 142 -10.15 6.31 14.63
N TYR A 143 -10.98 5.56 13.91
CA TYR A 143 -10.94 5.46 12.46
C TYR A 143 -11.54 6.69 11.78
N ALA A 144 -11.14 6.95 10.53
CA ALA A 144 -11.82 7.90 9.67
C ALA A 144 -13.28 7.45 9.42
N PRO A 145 -14.23 8.39 9.33
CA PRO A 145 -15.60 8.05 8.98
C PRO A 145 -15.70 7.24 7.68
N GLY A 146 -16.39 6.11 7.72
CA GLY A 146 -16.59 5.24 6.57
C GLY A 146 -15.38 4.39 6.17
N LEU A 147 -14.28 4.41 6.93
CA LEU A 147 -13.16 3.49 6.69
C LEU A 147 -13.60 2.05 6.98
N SER A 148 -13.33 1.13 6.05
CA SER A 148 -13.72 -0.27 6.16
C SER A 148 -12.65 -1.21 5.63
N GLU A 149 -12.62 -2.44 6.15
CA GLU A 149 -11.78 -3.51 5.60
C GLU A 149 -12.14 -3.78 4.12
N GLY A 150 -11.14 -4.05 3.29
CA GLY A 150 -11.28 -4.21 1.85
C GLY A 150 -11.25 -2.91 1.05
N GLN A 151 -11.41 -1.76 1.68
CA GLN A 151 -11.41 -0.46 0.99
C GLN A 151 -10.03 -0.16 0.38
N GLN A 152 -10.02 0.30 -0.87
CA GLN A 152 -8.83 0.86 -1.50
C GLN A 152 -8.59 2.28 -0.97
N VAL A 153 -7.35 2.56 -0.59
CA VAL A 153 -6.92 3.87 -0.12
C VAL A 153 -5.80 4.41 -1.01
N ARG A 154 -5.76 5.74 -1.14
CA ARG A 154 -4.71 6.45 -1.87
C ARG A 154 -3.70 7.02 -0.87
N ARG A 155 -2.45 7.21 -1.29
CA ARG A 155 -1.47 7.96 -0.50
C ARG A 155 -2.03 9.32 -0.08
N GLY A 156 -1.89 9.67 1.20
CA GLY A 156 -2.44 10.89 1.78
C GLY A 156 -3.93 10.83 2.15
N GLN A 157 -4.62 9.72 1.93
CA GLN A 157 -6.00 9.54 2.34
C GLN A 157 -6.10 9.41 3.86
N LEU A 158 -7.12 10.05 4.47
CA LEU A 158 -7.39 9.97 5.91
C LEU A 158 -7.72 8.54 6.32
N LEU A 159 -7.01 8.02 7.31
CA LEU A 159 -7.24 6.70 7.93
C LEU A 159 -7.83 6.80 9.34
N GLY A 160 -7.48 7.86 10.07
CA GLY A 160 -7.87 8.05 11.46
C GLY A 160 -7.25 9.30 12.05
N ARG A 161 -7.14 9.32 13.36
CA ARG A 161 -6.52 10.44 14.10
C ARG A 161 -5.53 9.91 15.12
N VAL A 162 -4.47 10.67 15.38
CA VAL A 162 -3.50 10.41 16.44
C VAL A 162 -4.24 10.34 17.79
N GLY A 163 -3.88 9.36 18.59
CA GLY A 163 -4.38 9.16 19.93
C GLY A 163 -3.31 8.57 20.84
N TYR A 164 -3.80 7.84 21.84
CA TYR A 164 -2.99 7.13 22.83
C TYR A 164 -3.63 5.80 23.25
N THR A 165 -4.46 5.21 22.39
CA THR A 165 -5.16 3.95 22.72
C THR A 165 -4.17 2.78 22.86
N GLY A 166 -4.63 1.73 23.50
CA GLY A 166 -3.78 0.57 23.82
C GLY A 166 -2.80 0.87 24.94
N ASN A 167 -1.53 0.52 24.73
CA ASN A 167 -0.47 0.69 25.75
C ASN A 167 0.33 2.00 25.61
N ALA A 168 -0.13 2.95 24.80
CA ALA A 168 0.54 4.24 24.67
C ALA A 168 0.33 5.13 25.91
N ASN A 169 1.32 6.01 26.16
CA ASN A 169 1.23 6.98 27.26
C ASN A 169 0.25 8.11 26.89
N PRO A 170 -0.83 8.33 27.68
CA PRO A 170 -1.77 9.42 27.43
C PRO A 170 -1.17 10.82 27.42
N GLN A 171 -0.01 11.02 28.09
CA GLN A 171 0.70 12.29 28.14
C GLN A 171 1.64 12.49 26.95
N GLY A 172 1.75 11.53 26.05
CA GLY A 172 2.57 11.57 24.85
C GLY A 172 1.83 10.98 23.66
N PRO A 173 0.75 11.61 23.16
CA PRO A 173 0.05 11.13 21.99
C PRO A 173 0.98 11.05 20.78
N HIS A 174 0.89 9.97 20.02
CA HIS A 174 1.74 9.73 18.86
C HIS A 174 1.10 8.71 17.92
N LEU A 175 1.55 8.72 16.68
CA LEU A 175 1.34 7.61 15.77
C LEU A 175 2.52 6.65 15.89
N HIS A 176 2.28 5.41 16.29
CA HIS A 176 3.23 4.32 16.10
C HIS A 176 3.07 3.78 14.68
N PHE A 177 4.11 3.92 13.86
CA PHE A 177 4.10 3.58 12.45
C PHE A 177 5.15 2.53 12.12
N ALA A 178 4.72 1.38 11.59
CA ALA A 178 5.61 0.32 11.12
C ALA A 178 5.39 -0.01 9.65
N ILE A 179 6.46 -0.49 9.02
CA ILE A 179 6.45 -1.05 7.67
C ILE A 179 6.97 -2.48 7.77
N ASN A 180 6.21 -3.44 7.25
CA ASN A 180 6.63 -4.82 7.20
C ASN A 180 6.74 -5.30 5.76
N ARG A 181 7.83 -5.98 5.45
CA ARG A 181 7.97 -6.74 4.21
C ARG A 181 7.23 -8.06 4.36
N MET A 182 6.34 -8.34 3.41
CA MET A 182 5.47 -9.51 3.44
C MET A 182 5.94 -10.57 2.46
N GLN A 183 5.78 -11.83 2.86
CA GLN A 183 5.92 -12.99 1.99
C GLN A 183 4.54 -13.45 1.48
N PRO A 184 4.47 -14.15 0.35
CA PRO A 184 3.22 -14.72 -0.14
C PRO A 184 2.53 -15.59 0.93
N GLY A 185 1.24 -15.34 1.18
CA GLY A 185 0.43 -16.09 2.15
C GLY A 185 0.54 -15.61 3.61
N GLU A 186 1.43 -14.66 3.91
CA GLU A 186 1.50 -14.07 5.25
C GLU A 186 0.25 -13.21 5.55
N LYS A 187 -0.23 -13.37 6.79
CA LYS A 187 -1.40 -12.65 7.29
C LYS A 187 -1.01 -11.25 7.79
N TRP A 188 -2.01 -10.39 7.97
CA TRP A 188 -1.86 -8.98 8.33
C TRP A 188 -0.96 -8.70 9.57
N TRP A 189 -0.81 -9.65 10.49
CA TRP A 189 0.03 -9.51 11.70
C TRP A 189 1.44 -10.10 11.57
N GLN A 190 1.80 -10.60 10.40
CA GLN A 190 3.10 -11.20 10.12
C GLN A 190 3.98 -10.23 9.32
N GLY A 191 5.09 -10.72 8.83
CA GLY A 191 6.03 -9.96 8.03
C GLY A 191 7.32 -9.63 8.78
N SER A 192 8.29 -9.13 8.04
CA SER A 192 9.59 -8.72 8.57
C SER A 192 9.66 -7.20 8.66
N PRO A 193 9.94 -6.62 9.84
CA PRO A 193 9.98 -5.17 10.02
C PRO A 193 11.10 -4.52 9.20
N VAL A 194 10.80 -3.36 8.63
CA VAL A 194 11.72 -2.52 7.87
C VAL A 194 11.67 -1.11 8.46
N ASN A 195 12.84 -0.53 8.74
CA ASN A 195 12.92 0.80 9.33
C ASN A 195 12.23 1.85 8.44
N PRO A 196 11.14 2.49 8.92
CA PRO A 196 10.43 3.51 8.15
C PRO A 196 11.20 4.82 8.03
N TYR A 197 12.11 5.11 8.97
CA TYR A 197 12.76 6.42 9.07
C TYR A 197 13.52 6.82 7.80
N PRO A 198 14.47 6.02 7.25
CA PRO A 198 15.18 6.41 6.03
C PRO A 198 14.26 6.56 4.82
N LEU A 199 13.14 5.79 4.79
CA LEU A 199 12.18 5.83 3.69
C LEU A 199 11.34 7.12 3.70
N LEU A 200 11.07 7.67 4.88
CA LEU A 200 10.28 8.89 5.06
C LEU A 200 11.16 10.14 5.12
N ALA A 201 12.28 10.10 5.86
CA ALA A 201 13.13 11.26 6.13
C ALA A 201 14.24 11.47 5.08
N GLY A 202 14.59 10.44 4.30
CA GLY A 202 15.71 10.52 3.36
C GLY A 202 17.09 10.61 4.02
N LYS A 203 17.16 10.30 5.30
CA LYS A 203 18.42 10.28 6.09
C LYS A 203 18.80 8.83 6.35
N GLY A 204 20.08 8.56 6.52
CA GLY A 204 20.53 7.26 6.99
C GLY A 204 19.91 6.91 8.34
N ALA A 205 19.68 5.60 8.60
CA ALA A 205 19.26 5.15 9.91
C ALA A 205 20.30 5.55 10.97
N SER A 206 19.86 5.96 12.15
CA SER A 206 20.75 6.15 13.30
C SER A 206 21.33 4.78 13.69
N ARG A 207 22.65 4.73 13.89
CA ARG A 207 23.35 3.52 14.33
C ARG A 207 23.20 3.32 15.82
#